data_514573cf65071494fd94d85382c19b85
#
_entry.id   514573cf65071494fd94d85382c19b85
#
_cell.length_a   1.000
_cell.length_b   1.000
_cell.length_c   1.000
_cell.angle_alpha   90.00
_cell.angle_beta   90.00
_cell.angle_gamma   90.00
#
_symmetry.space_group_name_H-M   'P 1'
#
loop_
_entity.id
_entity.type
_entity.pdbx_description
1 polymer ?
#
loop_
_entity_poly.entity_id
_entity_poly.type
_entity_poly.pdbx_seq_one_letter_code
_entity_poly.pdbx_strand_id
1 'polypeptide(L)'
;QDAATALSGSGPAYFYFLVEAMTDAGILLGLPRAQAHELIVQAAIGAAVMLRDSGEHPVKLREAVTSPAGTTISAIRELENHGVRAALIAALEAARDRSRELATGNG
;
A
#
# COMPACT_ATOMS: atom_id res chain seq x y z
N GLN A 1 7.98 13.34 -15.48
CA GLN A 1 6.57 13.69 -15.64
C GLN A 1 5.68 12.45 -15.59
N ASP A 2 5.97 11.47 -16.45
CA ASP A 2 5.18 10.26 -16.50
C ASP A 2 5.28 9.47 -15.20
N ALA A 3 6.46 9.42 -14.59
CA ALA A 3 6.65 8.76 -13.31
C ALA A 3 5.90 9.48 -12.19
N ALA A 4 5.97 10.81 -12.17
CA ALA A 4 5.25 11.60 -11.18
C ALA A 4 3.74 11.40 -11.31
N THR A 5 3.22 11.35 -12.54
CA THR A 5 1.80 11.11 -12.80
C THR A 5 1.39 9.72 -12.31
N ALA A 6 2.23 8.69 -12.53
CA ALA A 6 1.95 7.35 -12.05
C ALA A 6 1.87 7.30 -10.53
N LEU A 7 2.74 8.05 -9.84
CA LEU A 7 2.75 8.07 -8.38
C LEU A 7 1.62 8.90 -7.80
N SER A 8 1.44 10.14 -8.30
CA SER A 8 0.50 11.08 -7.67
C SER A 8 -0.91 11.01 -8.24
N GLY A 9 -1.03 10.84 -9.56
CA GLY A 9 -2.35 10.80 -10.19
C GLY A 9 -3.08 9.49 -9.95
N SER A 10 -2.38 8.38 -10.06
CA SER A 10 -2.95 7.05 -9.82
C SER A 10 -2.77 6.56 -8.39
N GLY A 11 -1.90 7.22 -7.62
CA GLY A 11 -1.53 6.80 -6.28
C GLY A 11 -2.71 6.48 -5.36
N PRO A 12 -3.72 7.35 -5.29
CA PRO A 12 -4.86 7.06 -4.42
C PRO A 12 -5.53 5.73 -4.72
N ALA A 13 -5.61 5.32 -6.00
CA ALA A 13 -6.24 4.06 -6.38
C ALA A 13 -5.52 2.86 -5.78
N TYR A 14 -4.19 2.91 -5.66
CA TYR A 14 -3.42 1.82 -5.07
C TYR A 14 -3.76 1.66 -3.60
N PHE A 15 -3.90 2.77 -2.88
CA PHE A 15 -4.26 2.72 -1.46
C PHE A 15 -5.70 2.26 -1.27
N TYR A 16 -6.63 2.68 -2.14
CA TYR A 16 -8.01 2.18 -2.09
C TYR A 16 -8.04 0.67 -2.29
N PHE A 17 -7.28 0.17 -3.25
CA PHE A 17 -7.17 -1.26 -3.52
C PHE A 17 -6.61 -2.01 -2.31
N LEU A 18 -5.55 -1.50 -1.70
CA LEU A 18 -4.94 -2.12 -0.52
C LEU A 18 -5.91 -2.12 0.68
N VAL A 19 -6.61 -1.01 0.90
CA VAL A 19 -7.59 -0.90 1.98
C VAL A 19 -8.73 -1.89 1.76
N GLU A 20 -9.19 -2.02 0.52
CA GLU A 20 -10.23 -3.00 0.18
C GLU A 20 -9.79 -4.42 0.52
N ALA A 21 -8.59 -4.79 0.09
CA ALA A 21 -8.06 -6.13 0.33
C ALA A 21 -7.88 -6.41 1.83
N MET A 22 -7.37 -5.44 2.58
CA MET A 22 -7.18 -5.58 4.01
C MET A 22 -8.51 -5.63 4.77
N THR A 23 -9.50 -4.88 4.30
CA THR A 23 -10.84 -4.93 4.87
C THR A 23 -11.46 -6.32 4.67
N ASP A 24 -11.32 -6.87 3.45
CA ASP A 24 -11.79 -8.22 3.16
C ASP A 24 -11.11 -9.25 4.07
N ALA A 25 -9.81 -9.09 4.29
CA ALA A 25 -9.08 -9.96 5.22
C ALA A 25 -9.65 -9.87 6.63
N GLY A 26 -9.97 -8.66 7.09
CA GLY A 26 -10.58 -8.46 8.41
C GLY A 26 -11.90 -9.20 8.54
N ILE A 27 -12.70 -9.19 7.49
CA ILE A 27 -13.98 -9.92 7.47
C ILE A 27 -13.74 -11.42 7.56
N LEU A 28 -12.77 -11.93 6.81
CA LEU A 28 -12.41 -13.35 6.87
C LEU A 28 -11.91 -13.76 8.26
N LEU A 29 -11.34 -12.81 8.99
CA LEU A 29 -10.86 -13.04 10.35
C LEU A 29 -11.96 -12.87 11.41
N GLY A 30 -13.17 -12.57 10.99
CA GLY A 30 -14.33 -12.55 11.87
C GLY A 30 -14.86 -11.18 12.27
N LEU A 31 -14.33 -10.11 11.69
CA LEU A 31 -14.81 -8.77 12.02
C LEU A 31 -15.98 -8.36 11.11
N PRO A 32 -16.95 -7.59 11.63
CA PRO A 32 -17.93 -6.94 10.77
C PRO A 32 -17.23 -5.99 9.78
N ARG A 33 -17.78 -5.84 8.57
CA ARG A 33 -17.16 -5.00 7.53
C ARG A 33 -16.90 -3.58 8.01
N ALA A 34 -17.88 -2.96 8.67
CA ALA A 34 -17.73 -1.57 9.12
C ALA A 34 -16.56 -1.42 10.09
N GLN A 35 -16.41 -2.37 11.01
CA GLN A 35 -15.30 -2.33 11.98
C GLN A 35 -13.96 -2.58 11.30
N ALA A 36 -13.89 -3.56 10.40
CA ALA A 36 -12.66 -3.85 9.67
C ALA A 36 -12.21 -2.63 8.85
N HIS A 37 -13.15 -1.99 8.15
CA HIS A 37 -12.87 -0.80 7.36
C HIS A 37 -12.34 0.34 8.24
N GLU A 38 -13.01 0.60 9.35
CA GLU A 38 -12.61 1.68 10.26
C GLU A 38 -11.20 1.47 10.80
N LEU A 39 -10.88 0.24 11.23
CA LEU A 39 -9.55 -0.08 11.77
C LEU A 39 -8.47 0.08 10.71
N ILE A 40 -8.71 -0.39 9.50
CA ILE A 40 -7.72 -0.31 8.42
C ILE A 40 -7.51 1.13 7.97
N VAL A 41 -8.59 1.89 7.82
CA VAL A 41 -8.48 3.30 7.40
C VAL A 41 -7.73 4.10 8.47
N GLN A 42 -8.02 3.88 9.75
CA GLN A 42 -7.33 4.58 10.83
C GLN A 42 -5.84 4.23 10.84
N ALA A 43 -5.51 2.96 10.62
CA ALA A 43 -4.12 2.53 10.53
C ALA A 43 -3.40 3.20 9.34
N ALA A 44 -4.09 3.32 8.21
CA ALA A 44 -3.53 3.96 7.02
C ALA A 44 -3.24 5.45 7.27
N ILE A 45 -4.19 6.14 7.91
CA ILE A 45 -4.01 7.56 8.25
C ILE A 45 -2.81 7.73 9.17
N GLY A 46 -2.74 6.94 10.24
CA GLY A 46 -1.64 7.03 11.20
C GLY A 46 -0.30 6.75 10.57
N ALA A 47 -0.23 5.73 9.73
CA ALA A 47 1.02 5.38 9.04
C ALA A 47 1.47 6.49 8.10
N ALA A 48 0.55 7.07 7.33
CA ALA A 48 0.88 8.14 6.40
C ALA A 48 1.35 9.40 7.13
N VAL A 49 0.68 9.75 8.22
CA VAL A 49 1.07 10.90 9.05
C VAL A 49 2.46 10.68 9.64
N MET A 50 2.73 9.48 10.15
CA MET A 50 4.04 9.16 10.73
C MET A 50 5.15 9.26 9.68
N LEU A 51 4.92 8.74 8.48
CA LEU A 51 5.88 8.85 7.39
C LEU A 51 6.15 10.30 7.03
N ARG A 52 5.10 11.11 6.95
CA ARG A 52 5.23 12.53 6.59
C ARG A 52 5.97 13.32 7.65
N ASP A 53 5.61 13.13 8.91
CA ASP A 53 6.04 14.03 9.97
C ASP A 53 7.34 13.60 10.64
N SER A 54 7.66 12.30 10.67
CA SER A 54 8.88 11.81 11.31
C SER A 54 10.13 12.00 10.45
N GLY A 55 9.96 12.01 9.12
CA GLY A 55 11.10 12.03 8.21
C GLY A 55 11.90 10.72 8.21
N GLU A 56 11.43 9.71 8.91
CA GLU A 56 12.13 8.43 8.99
C GLU A 56 11.89 7.57 7.74
N HIS A 57 12.86 6.72 7.45
CA HIS A 57 12.75 5.77 6.35
C HIS A 57 11.65 4.74 6.66
N PRO A 58 10.83 4.36 5.64
CA PRO A 58 9.76 3.36 5.84
C PRO A 58 10.24 2.07 6.50
N VAL A 59 11.44 1.60 6.19
CA VAL A 59 11.99 0.37 6.78
C VAL A 59 12.14 0.53 8.30
N LYS A 60 12.63 1.67 8.75
CA LYS A 60 12.80 1.93 10.18
C LYS A 60 11.47 1.99 10.92
N LEU A 61 10.49 2.65 10.31
CA LEU A 61 9.15 2.73 10.90
C LEU A 61 8.51 1.33 10.96
N ARG A 62 8.69 0.53 9.92
CA ARG A 62 8.17 -0.84 9.89
C ARG A 62 8.83 -1.69 10.98
N GLU A 63 10.14 -1.56 11.15
CA GLU A 63 10.87 -2.28 12.20
C GLU A 63 10.37 -1.92 13.60
N ALA A 64 10.03 -0.65 13.80
CA ALA A 64 9.56 -0.18 15.10
C ALA A 64 8.23 -0.83 15.52
N VAL A 65 7.40 -1.24 14.56
CA VAL A 65 6.13 -1.91 14.86
C VAL A 65 6.24 -3.43 14.74
N THR A 66 7.43 -3.96 14.47
CA THR A 66 7.65 -5.40 14.40
C THR A 66 7.87 -5.92 15.82
N SER A 67 6.89 -6.64 16.35
CA SER A 67 6.95 -7.12 17.72
C SER A 67 7.81 -8.37 17.85
N PRO A 68 8.39 -8.62 19.03
CA PRO A 68 9.11 -9.88 19.27
C PRO A 68 8.24 -11.12 19.15
N ALA A 69 6.91 -10.99 19.30
CA ALA A 69 6.00 -12.12 19.16
C ALA A 69 5.87 -12.62 17.73
N GLY A 70 6.38 -11.86 16.74
CA GLY A 70 6.45 -12.32 15.37
C GLY A 70 5.19 -12.11 14.53
N THR A 71 4.15 -11.48 15.06
CA THR A 71 2.90 -11.28 14.31
C THR A 71 3.15 -10.45 13.06
N THR A 72 3.77 -9.28 13.22
CA THR A 72 4.04 -8.39 12.09
C THR A 72 5.08 -9.00 11.13
N ILE A 73 6.12 -9.62 11.68
CA ILE A 73 7.17 -10.21 10.85
C ILE A 73 6.63 -11.36 10.00
N SER A 74 5.73 -12.17 10.57
CA SER A 74 5.08 -13.24 9.82
C SER A 74 4.21 -12.70 8.69
N ALA A 75 3.49 -11.62 8.94
CA ALA A 75 2.65 -10.98 7.92
C ALA A 75 3.52 -10.41 6.79
N ILE A 76 4.60 -9.71 7.12
CA ILE A 76 5.51 -9.15 6.12
C ILE A 76 6.12 -10.25 5.26
N ARG A 77 6.50 -11.38 5.89
CA ARG A 77 7.04 -12.52 5.15
C ARG A 77 6.04 -13.03 4.12
N GLU A 78 4.76 -13.11 4.49
CA GLU A 78 3.73 -13.54 3.54
C GLU A 78 3.57 -12.56 2.39
N LEU A 79 3.63 -11.27 2.66
CA LEU A 79 3.58 -10.26 1.60
C LEU A 79 4.77 -10.42 0.63
N GLU A 80 5.97 -10.66 1.16
CA GLU A 80 7.13 -10.89 0.31
C GLU A 80 7.03 -12.20 -0.47
N ASN A 81 6.55 -13.27 0.17
CA ASN A 81 6.39 -14.57 -0.49
C ASN A 81 5.40 -14.51 -1.65
N HIS A 82 4.42 -13.63 -1.57
CA HIS A 82 3.41 -13.48 -2.63
C HIS A 82 3.77 -12.36 -3.62
N GLY A 83 4.97 -11.81 -3.54
CA GLY A 83 5.48 -10.88 -4.54
C GLY A 83 4.81 -9.51 -4.54
N VAL A 84 4.31 -9.05 -3.39
CA VAL A 84 3.58 -7.77 -3.32
C VAL A 84 4.48 -6.60 -3.74
N ARG A 85 5.74 -6.62 -3.33
CA ARG A 85 6.70 -5.58 -3.72
C ARG A 85 6.84 -5.52 -5.24
N ALA A 86 7.08 -6.67 -5.87
CA ALA A 86 7.21 -6.76 -7.33
C ALA A 86 5.92 -6.35 -8.04
N ALA A 87 4.76 -6.71 -7.47
CA ALA A 87 3.48 -6.35 -8.04
C ALA A 87 3.27 -4.84 -8.04
N LEU A 88 3.63 -4.16 -6.96
CA LEU A 88 3.51 -2.70 -6.87
C LEU A 88 4.45 -2.01 -7.86
N ILE A 89 5.69 -2.50 -8.00
CA ILE A 89 6.63 -1.97 -8.96
C ILE A 89 6.06 -2.12 -10.37
N ALA A 90 5.56 -3.30 -10.72
CA ALA A 90 4.98 -3.56 -12.03
C ALA A 90 3.76 -2.67 -12.31
N ALA A 91 2.93 -2.45 -11.28
CA ALA A 91 1.74 -1.59 -11.43
C ALA A 91 2.12 -0.15 -11.77
N LEU A 92 3.12 0.39 -11.08
CA LEU A 92 3.54 1.77 -11.32
C LEU A 92 4.27 1.91 -12.67
N GLU A 93 5.02 0.89 -13.07
CA GLU A 93 5.62 0.88 -14.41
C GLU A 93 4.57 0.88 -15.50
N ALA A 94 3.51 0.08 -15.34
CA ALA A 94 2.41 0.04 -16.30
C ALA A 94 1.69 1.39 -16.38
N ALA A 95 1.47 2.04 -15.24
CA ALA A 95 0.84 3.36 -15.21
C ALA A 95 1.72 4.41 -15.92
N ARG A 96 3.03 4.36 -15.68
CA ARG A 96 3.97 5.26 -16.35
C ARG A 96 3.94 5.05 -17.86
N ASP A 97 3.97 3.80 -18.30
CA ASP A 97 3.99 3.47 -19.73
C ASP A 97 2.70 3.92 -20.40
N ARG A 98 1.55 3.74 -19.76
CA ARG A 98 0.27 4.19 -20.30
C ARG A 98 0.22 5.73 -20.36
N SER A 99 0.72 6.39 -19.34
CA SER A 99 0.81 7.85 -19.32
C SER A 99 1.67 8.36 -20.48
N ARG A 100 2.77 7.67 -20.75
CA ARG A 100 3.68 8.01 -21.86
C ARG A 100 3.00 7.82 -23.21
N GLU A 101 2.25 6.72 -23.38
CA GLU A 101 1.50 6.47 -24.60
C GLU A 101 0.49 7.58 -24.89
N LEU A 102 -0.25 7.99 -23.85
CA LEU A 102 -1.25 9.05 -23.99
C LEU A 102 -0.59 10.40 -24.33
N ALA A 103 0.58 10.67 -23.74
CA ALA A 103 1.32 11.90 -24.01
C ALA A 103 1.83 11.96 -25.46
N THR A 104 2.10 10.81 -26.08
CA THR A 104 2.57 10.75 -27.46
C THR A 104 1.41 10.64 -28.47
N GLY A 105 0.19 10.61 -27.98
CA GLY A 105 -1.00 10.49 -28.84
C GLY A 105 -1.27 9.08 -29.35
N ASN A 106 -0.61 8.08 -28.78
CA ASN A 106 -0.78 6.68 -29.17
C ASN A 106 -1.86 5.96 -28.37
N GLY A 107 -2.57 6.71 -27.56
CA GLY A 107 -3.59 6.14 -26.74
C GLY A 107 -4.92 6.06 -27.43
#